data_8eadb3953624d592dfd6b6c2afe6e2b6
#
_entry.id   8eadb3953624d592dfd6b6c2afe6e2b6
#
_cell.length_a   1.000
_cell.length_b   1.000
_cell.length_c   1.000
_cell.angle_alpha   90.00
_cell.angle_beta   90.00
_cell.angle_gamma   90.00
#
_symmetry.space_group_name_H-M   'P 1'
#
loop_
_entity.id
_entity.type
_entity.pdbx_description
1 polymer ?
#
loop_
_entity_poly.entity_id
_entity_poly.type
_entity_poly.pdbx_seq_one_letter_code
_entity_poly.pdbx_strand_id
1 'polypeptide(L)'
;MALWRFLTSLKTCAWAGVAFCLAGAAGSVVMGRYPGLFADMDAQVFAAWFARKGFADPAPTLWLYGLLAATGLLAVNAACCTFERLVQILRGTVTLRLLLPHVMHLAFLGVVLSHMVSAIYGDRIPGVTIPQGGIALVGGTGLAMRLDRFDAAMAPEGYPIDFSATVTLFRDRTPVARGVVRTNEPLFHGGYGIYIKDFGTTPWGATYAVFDANRDPGATAILAASLLFTAANLLYLVPSRRTDA
;
A
#
# COMPACT_ATOMS: atom_id res chain seq x y z
N MET A 1 35.32 -3.00 -10.54
CA MET A 1 35.12 -4.36 -9.98
C MET A 1 34.66 -4.35 -8.51
N ALA A 2 35.23 -3.53 -7.63
CA ALA A 2 34.84 -3.50 -6.19
C ALA A 2 33.37 -3.14 -5.95
N LEU A 3 32.85 -2.09 -6.61
CA LEU A 3 31.46 -1.65 -6.50
C LEU A 3 30.48 -2.76 -6.94
N TRP A 4 30.76 -3.45 -8.04
CA TRP A 4 29.90 -4.54 -8.52
C TRP A 4 29.84 -5.68 -7.50
N ARG A 5 30.97 -6.09 -6.94
CA ARG A 5 31.01 -7.11 -5.88
C ARG A 5 30.25 -6.68 -4.62
N PHE A 6 30.30 -5.41 -4.27
CA PHE A 6 29.50 -4.85 -3.18
C PHE A 6 28.01 -4.95 -3.49
N LEU A 7 27.58 -4.51 -4.68
CA LEU A 7 26.16 -4.51 -5.07
C LEU A 7 25.57 -5.91 -5.26
N THR A 8 26.38 -6.93 -5.59
CA THR A 8 25.91 -8.33 -5.71
C THR A 8 26.17 -9.18 -4.47
N SER A 9 26.60 -8.56 -3.35
CA SER A 9 26.96 -9.27 -2.13
C SER A 9 25.75 -9.58 -1.25
N LEU A 10 25.65 -10.82 -0.78
CA LEU A 10 24.69 -11.23 0.26
C LEU A 10 24.88 -10.46 1.57
N LYS A 11 26.12 -10.09 1.90
CA LYS A 11 26.42 -9.28 3.10
C LYS A 11 25.77 -7.89 2.98
N THR A 12 25.86 -7.27 1.79
CA THR A 12 25.23 -5.97 1.52
C THR A 12 23.70 -6.08 1.68
N CYS A 13 23.09 -7.13 1.12
CA CYS A 13 21.67 -7.41 1.28
C CYS A 13 21.28 -7.54 2.76
N ALA A 14 22.04 -8.34 3.54
CA ALA A 14 21.76 -8.54 4.97
C ALA A 14 21.87 -7.24 5.78
N TRP A 15 22.92 -6.45 5.57
CA TRP A 15 23.09 -5.17 6.26
C TRP A 15 22.06 -4.13 5.85
N ALA A 16 21.68 -4.09 4.59
CA ALA A 16 20.59 -3.21 4.13
C ALA A 16 19.24 -3.62 4.74
N GLY A 17 18.97 -4.93 4.88
CA GLY A 17 17.80 -5.44 5.58
C GLY A 17 17.78 -5.07 7.06
N VAL A 18 18.91 -5.19 7.76
CA VAL A 18 19.04 -4.74 9.16
C VAL A 18 18.81 -3.24 9.27
N ALA A 19 19.42 -2.44 8.39
CA ALA A 19 19.23 -0.99 8.37
C ALA A 19 17.76 -0.60 8.11
N PHE A 20 17.07 -1.30 7.20
CA PHE A 20 15.64 -1.12 6.94
C PHE A 20 14.81 -1.38 8.20
N CYS A 21 15.04 -2.51 8.89
CA CYS A 21 14.32 -2.85 10.13
C CYS A 21 14.58 -1.84 11.24
N LEU A 22 15.83 -1.39 11.42
CA LEU A 22 16.19 -0.39 12.42
C LEU A 22 15.56 0.98 12.11
N ALA A 23 15.56 1.39 10.86
CA ALA A 23 14.90 2.63 10.44
C ALA A 23 13.39 2.55 10.69
N GLY A 24 12.73 1.43 10.37
CA GLY A 24 11.30 1.24 10.65
C GLY A 24 10.97 1.24 12.14
N ALA A 25 11.79 0.58 12.96
CA ALA A 25 11.64 0.59 14.43
C ALA A 25 11.82 2.00 15.01
N ALA A 26 12.84 2.74 14.55
CA ALA A 26 13.04 4.14 14.93
C ALA A 26 11.83 5.00 14.53
N GLY A 27 11.29 4.78 13.31
CA GLY A 27 10.10 5.46 12.82
C GLY A 27 8.88 5.27 13.71
N SER A 28 8.63 4.04 14.18
CA SER A 28 7.51 3.73 15.09
C SER A 28 7.58 4.54 16.38
N VAL A 29 8.78 4.72 16.94
CA VAL A 29 9.00 5.52 18.15
C VAL A 29 8.85 7.01 17.85
N VAL A 30 9.44 7.48 16.76
CA VAL A 30 9.44 8.91 16.39
C VAL A 30 8.03 9.37 16.04
N MET A 31 7.24 8.58 15.31
CA MET A 31 5.85 8.92 14.99
C MET A 31 5.00 9.12 16.24
N GLY A 32 5.18 8.27 17.26
CA GLY A 32 4.51 8.44 18.56
C GLY A 32 4.94 9.70 19.32
N ARG A 33 6.18 10.17 19.11
CA ARG A 33 6.72 11.37 19.78
C ARG A 33 6.33 12.69 19.07
N TYR A 34 6.06 12.63 17.77
CA TYR A 34 5.71 13.80 16.93
C TYR A 34 4.35 13.58 16.21
N PRO A 35 3.26 13.27 16.95
CA PRO A 35 1.99 12.90 16.30
C PRO A 35 1.45 14.00 15.37
N GLY A 36 1.62 15.29 15.71
CA GLY A 36 1.17 16.40 14.89
C GLY A 36 1.90 16.54 13.53
N LEU A 37 3.15 16.07 13.44
CA LEU A 37 3.91 16.06 12.19
C LEU A 37 3.35 14.98 11.23
N PHE A 38 2.99 13.82 11.77
CA PHE A 38 2.61 12.63 11.00
C PHE A 38 1.09 12.43 10.87
N ALA A 39 0.26 13.27 11.53
CA ALA A 39 -1.19 13.13 11.58
C ALA A 39 -1.88 13.09 10.19
N ASP A 40 -1.31 13.78 9.20
CA ASP A 40 -1.84 13.86 7.84
C ASP A 40 -1.06 13.00 6.82
N MET A 41 -0.19 12.10 7.30
CA MET A 41 0.65 11.27 6.43
C MET A 41 -0.18 10.26 5.62
N ASP A 42 -1.24 9.74 6.18
CA ASP A 42 -2.18 8.81 5.53
C ASP A 42 -3.34 9.51 4.79
N ALA A 43 -3.53 10.80 5.06
CA ALA A 43 -4.58 11.61 4.44
C ALA A 43 -4.24 12.11 3.03
N GLN A 44 -3.03 11.85 2.55
CA GLN A 44 -2.54 12.29 1.24
C GLN A 44 -1.55 11.27 0.67
N VAL A 45 -1.20 11.43 -0.61
CA VAL A 45 -0.18 10.59 -1.26
C VAL A 45 1.18 10.81 -0.61
N PHE A 46 1.90 9.74 -0.31
CA PHE A 46 3.18 9.79 0.41
C PHE A 46 4.19 10.78 -0.19
N ALA A 47 4.33 10.79 -1.53
CA ALA A 47 5.27 11.71 -2.19
C ALA A 47 4.92 13.19 -1.94
N ALA A 48 3.63 13.55 -1.94
CA ALA A 48 3.17 14.90 -1.65
C ALA A 48 3.40 15.27 -0.18
N TRP A 49 3.13 14.35 0.75
CA TRP A 49 3.41 14.54 2.16
C TRP A 49 4.92 14.72 2.40
N PHE A 50 5.74 13.84 1.83
CA PHE A 50 7.19 13.87 2.01
C PHE A 50 7.83 15.13 1.44
N ALA A 51 7.36 15.62 0.29
CA ALA A 51 7.83 16.87 -0.29
C ALA A 51 7.54 18.09 0.61
N ARG A 52 6.40 18.09 1.30
CA ARG A 52 6.02 19.21 2.20
C ARG A 52 6.65 19.11 3.58
N LYS A 53 6.61 17.93 4.20
CA LYS A 53 6.96 17.72 5.62
C LYS A 53 8.35 17.12 5.78
N GLY A 54 8.71 16.16 4.92
CA GLY A 54 9.99 15.47 4.99
C GLY A 54 11.19 16.39 4.81
N PHE A 55 11.09 17.33 3.86
CA PHE A 55 12.16 18.30 3.60
C PHE A 55 12.13 19.51 4.53
N ALA A 56 10.95 19.89 5.05
CA ALA A 56 10.81 21.05 5.92
C ALA A 56 11.38 20.80 7.32
N ASP A 57 11.23 19.59 7.84
CA ASP A 57 11.76 19.17 9.15
C ASP A 57 12.47 17.81 9.02
N PRO A 58 13.74 17.80 8.61
CA PRO A 58 14.46 16.57 8.33
C PRO A 58 14.83 15.76 9.58
N ALA A 59 14.91 16.38 10.77
CA ALA A 59 15.36 15.68 11.97
C ALA A 59 14.40 14.57 12.41
N PRO A 60 13.08 14.81 12.63
CA PRO A 60 12.14 13.74 12.95
C PRO A 60 11.78 12.85 11.78
N THR A 61 12.12 13.22 10.53
CA THR A 61 11.89 12.40 9.33
C THR A 61 13.11 11.61 8.85
N LEU A 62 14.25 11.71 9.56
CA LEU A 62 15.52 11.06 9.17
C LEU A 62 15.39 9.55 8.98
N TRP A 63 14.55 8.90 9.79
CA TRP A 63 14.27 7.48 9.66
C TRP A 63 13.65 7.10 8.31
N LEU A 64 12.82 7.98 7.72
CA LEU A 64 12.26 7.80 6.37
C LEU A 64 13.34 7.85 5.30
N TYR A 65 14.30 8.76 5.40
CA TYR A 65 15.46 8.79 4.50
C TYR A 65 16.27 7.50 4.60
N GLY A 66 16.50 7.01 5.82
CA GLY A 66 17.19 5.74 6.06
C GLY A 66 16.43 4.56 5.46
N LEU A 67 15.11 4.52 5.63
CA LEU A 67 14.24 3.48 5.10
C LEU A 67 14.21 3.50 3.56
N LEU A 68 14.08 4.67 2.94
CA LEU A 68 14.13 4.82 1.48
C LEU A 68 15.50 4.44 0.91
N ALA A 69 16.59 4.84 1.56
CA ALA A 69 17.95 4.50 1.15
C ALA A 69 18.20 2.98 1.25
N ALA A 70 17.79 2.34 2.35
CA ALA A 70 17.89 0.90 2.53
C ALA A 70 17.05 0.14 1.50
N THR A 71 15.82 0.57 1.24
CA THR A 71 14.95 -0.01 0.19
C THR A 71 15.58 0.13 -1.20
N GLY A 72 16.11 1.31 -1.52
CA GLY A 72 16.82 1.55 -2.78
C GLY A 72 18.04 0.64 -2.94
N LEU A 73 18.84 0.48 -1.88
CA LEU A 73 20.01 -0.41 -1.88
C LEU A 73 19.61 -1.88 -2.06
N LEU A 74 18.54 -2.33 -1.39
CA LEU A 74 17.98 -3.68 -1.56
C LEU A 74 17.49 -3.90 -3.00
N ALA A 75 16.79 -2.92 -3.58
CA ALA A 75 16.31 -3.00 -4.96
C ALA A 75 17.46 -3.07 -5.97
N VAL A 76 18.48 -2.23 -5.80
CA VAL A 76 19.68 -2.25 -6.65
C VAL A 76 20.44 -3.57 -6.48
N ASN A 77 20.61 -4.07 -5.25
CA ASN A 77 21.23 -5.36 -4.99
C ASN A 77 20.48 -6.50 -5.71
N ALA A 78 19.16 -6.57 -5.54
CA ALA A 78 18.32 -7.58 -6.20
C ALA A 78 18.41 -7.50 -7.73
N ALA A 79 18.39 -6.30 -8.32
CA ALA A 79 18.54 -6.09 -9.75
C ALA A 79 19.92 -6.55 -10.27
N CYS A 80 20.99 -6.16 -9.58
CA CYS A 80 22.36 -6.55 -9.95
C CYS A 80 22.56 -8.07 -9.86
N CYS A 81 22.08 -8.71 -8.79
CA CYS A 81 22.15 -10.16 -8.61
C CYS A 81 21.37 -10.90 -9.72
N THR A 82 20.17 -10.40 -10.06
CA THR A 82 19.34 -10.99 -11.11
C THR A 82 19.99 -10.84 -12.49
N PHE A 83 20.53 -9.66 -12.78
CA PHE A 83 21.24 -9.40 -14.05
C PHE A 83 22.46 -10.30 -14.22
N GLU A 84 23.32 -10.39 -13.20
CA GLU A 84 24.51 -11.25 -13.24
C GLU A 84 24.15 -12.71 -13.55
N ARG A 85 23.09 -13.20 -12.90
CA ARG A 85 22.63 -14.58 -13.10
C ARG A 85 21.94 -14.77 -14.44
N LEU A 86 21.16 -13.82 -14.91
CA LEU A 86 20.52 -13.91 -16.24
C LEU A 86 21.57 -14.08 -17.35
N VAL A 87 22.68 -13.36 -17.27
CA VAL A 87 23.80 -13.52 -18.21
C VAL A 87 24.40 -14.93 -18.15
N GLN A 88 24.50 -15.53 -16.93
CA GLN A 88 24.98 -16.92 -16.78
C GLN A 88 23.98 -17.94 -17.34
N ILE A 89 22.68 -17.71 -17.12
CA ILE A 89 21.60 -18.56 -17.62
C ILE A 89 21.55 -18.63 -19.14
N LEU A 90 21.75 -17.52 -19.82
CA LEU A 90 21.77 -17.45 -21.29
C LEU A 90 22.95 -18.22 -21.90
N ARG A 91 23.93 -18.64 -21.09
CA ARG A 91 25.15 -19.37 -21.50
C ARG A 91 25.12 -20.87 -21.16
N GLY A 92 24.07 -21.40 -20.51
CA GLY A 92 24.06 -22.78 -20.04
C GLY A 92 22.67 -23.37 -19.80
N THR A 93 22.61 -24.67 -19.43
CA THR A 93 21.38 -25.35 -19.01
C THR A 93 20.95 -24.93 -17.61
N VAL A 94 19.68 -24.58 -17.45
CA VAL A 94 19.14 -24.04 -16.21
C VAL A 94 18.12 -25.01 -15.61
N THR A 95 18.27 -25.31 -14.33
CA THR A 95 17.26 -26.00 -13.55
C THR A 95 16.29 -24.98 -12.92
N LEU A 96 15.00 -25.36 -12.80
CA LEU A 96 13.98 -24.51 -12.16
C LEU A 96 14.44 -23.98 -10.79
N ARG A 97 15.11 -24.82 -10.00
CA ARG A 97 15.56 -24.48 -8.65
C ARG A 97 16.60 -23.36 -8.62
N LEU A 98 17.43 -23.24 -9.66
CA LEU A 98 18.38 -22.15 -9.80
C LEU A 98 17.71 -20.84 -10.25
N LEU A 99 16.53 -20.92 -10.87
CA LEU A 99 15.73 -19.75 -11.28
C LEU A 99 14.94 -19.14 -10.15
N LEU A 100 14.45 -19.93 -9.19
CA LEU A 100 13.52 -19.47 -8.15
C LEU A 100 14.02 -18.24 -7.35
N PRO A 101 15.30 -18.16 -6.89
CA PRO A 101 15.80 -16.96 -6.22
C PRO A 101 15.72 -15.69 -7.09
N HIS A 102 15.87 -15.82 -8.40
CA HIS A 102 15.80 -14.69 -9.33
C HIS A 102 14.36 -14.28 -9.64
N VAL A 103 13.45 -15.25 -9.64
CA VAL A 103 11.99 -14.98 -9.67
C VAL A 103 11.58 -14.22 -8.40
N MET A 104 12.10 -14.61 -7.22
CA MET A 104 11.88 -13.86 -5.98
C MET A 104 12.42 -12.43 -6.05
N HIS A 105 13.63 -12.22 -6.57
CA HIS A 105 14.19 -10.89 -6.74
C HIS A 105 13.34 -10.04 -7.70
N LEU A 106 12.91 -10.61 -8.83
CA LEU A 106 12.07 -9.91 -9.80
C LEU A 106 10.71 -9.55 -9.20
N ALA A 107 10.11 -10.47 -8.46
CA ALA A 107 8.86 -10.24 -7.74
C ALA A 107 9.03 -9.15 -6.66
N PHE A 108 10.11 -9.18 -5.87
CA PHE A 108 10.44 -8.13 -4.92
C PHE A 108 10.58 -6.75 -5.60
N LEU A 109 11.31 -6.68 -6.71
CA LEU A 109 11.41 -5.45 -7.50
C LEU A 109 10.04 -4.99 -8.00
N GLY A 110 9.20 -5.92 -8.44
CA GLY A 110 7.81 -5.64 -8.83
C GLY A 110 7.01 -5.01 -7.68
N VAL A 111 7.12 -5.54 -6.45
CA VAL A 111 6.49 -4.96 -5.26
C VAL A 111 6.99 -3.53 -5.00
N VAL A 112 8.32 -3.33 -4.97
CA VAL A 112 8.92 -2.01 -4.70
C VAL A 112 8.49 -0.98 -5.74
N LEU A 113 8.57 -1.31 -7.03
CA LEU A 113 8.18 -0.41 -8.11
C LEU A 113 6.68 -0.08 -8.08
N SER A 114 5.84 -1.07 -7.79
CA SER A 114 4.40 -0.85 -7.69
C SER A 114 4.03 0.04 -6.50
N HIS A 115 4.68 -0.14 -5.34
CA HIS A 115 4.52 0.78 -4.21
C HIS A 115 4.99 2.20 -4.54
N MET A 116 6.07 2.33 -5.31
CA MET A 116 6.54 3.65 -5.76
C MET A 116 5.53 4.32 -6.69
N VAL A 117 4.91 3.56 -7.61
CA VAL A 117 3.82 4.07 -8.46
C VAL A 117 2.64 4.54 -7.62
N SER A 118 2.21 3.78 -6.60
CA SER A 118 1.15 4.17 -5.69
C SER A 118 1.51 5.40 -4.84
N ALA A 119 2.76 5.48 -4.39
CA ALA A 119 3.26 6.60 -3.59
C ALA A 119 3.33 7.92 -4.37
N ILE A 120 3.44 7.87 -5.69
CA ILE A 120 3.58 9.05 -6.58
C ILE A 120 2.25 9.39 -7.25
N TYR A 121 1.55 8.39 -7.79
CA TYR A 121 0.38 8.56 -8.66
C TYR A 121 -0.95 8.13 -8.02
N GLY A 122 -0.92 7.71 -6.76
CA GLY A 122 -2.11 7.43 -5.98
C GLY A 122 -2.95 8.69 -5.77
N ASP A 123 -4.14 8.50 -5.23
CA ASP A 123 -5.03 9.61 -4.84
C ASP A 123 -5.73 9.26 -3.53
N ARG A 124 -5.84 10.23 -2.64
CA ARG A 124 -6.46 10.06 -1.33
C ARG A 124 -7.34 11.24 -1.01
N ILE A 125 -8.60 10.95 -0.77
CA ILE A 125 -9.64 11.92 -0.45
C ILE A 125 -10.29 11.47 0.85
N PRO A 126 -9.72 11.89 1.99
CA PRO A 126 -10.22 11.49 3.30
C PRO A 126 -11.41 12.33 3.74
N GLY A 127 -12.24 11.75 4.61
CA GLY A 127 -13.19 12.49 5.43
C GLY A 127 -14.41 13.06 4.69
N VAL A 128 -14.85 12.44 3.61
CA VAL A 128 -16.08 12.87 2.92
C VAL A 128 -17.28 12.55 3.80
N THR A 129 -17.80 13.55 4.50
CA THR A 129 -18.90 13.41 5.46
C THR A 129 -20.24 13.67 4.76
N ILE A 130 -21.16 12.70 4.87
CA ILE A 130 -22.47 12.78 4.21
C ILE A 130 -23.58 12.40 5.19
N PRO A 131 -24.52 13.30 5.46
CA PRO A 131 -25.73 12.92 6.22
C PRO A 131 -26.61 12.00 5.37
N GLN A 132 -27.39 11.14 6.04
CA GLN A 132 -28.32 10.25 5.35
C GLN A 132 -29.31 11.05 4.47
N GLY A 133 -29.48 10.64 3.23
CA GLY A 133 -30.22 11.36 2.19
C GLY A 133 -29.44 12.51 1.53
N GLY A 134 -28.30 12.92 2.11
CA GLY A 134 -27.45 13.98 1.58
C GLY A 134 -26.56 13.52 0.43
N ILE A 135 -25.98 14.50 -0.27
CA ILE A 135 -25.02 14.31 -1.36
C ILE A 135 -23.79 15.19 -1.12
N ALA A 136 -22.60 14.66 -1.38
CA ALA A 136 -21.34 15.41 -1.33
C ALA A 136 -20.50 15.13 -2.58
N LEU A 137 -19.65 16.10 -2.95
CA LEU A 137 -18.65 15.92 -3.98
C LEU A 137 -17.46 15.11 -3.39
N VAL A 138 -17.01 14.13 -4.15
CA VAL A 138 -15.77 13.41 -3.87
C VAL A 138 -14.64 14.18 -4.56
N GLY A 139 -13.92 14.98 -3.78
CA GLY A 139 -13.00 16.01 -4.28
C GLY A 139 -12.07 15.52 -5.39
N GLY A 140 -11.91 16.30 -6.46
CA GLY A 140 -10.99 16.02 -7.57
C GLY A 140 -11.38 14.86 -8.51
N THR A 141 -12.38 14.02 -8.17
CA THR A 141 -12.74 12.84 -8.97
C THR A 141 -13.77 13.08 -10.05
N GLY A 142 -14.48 14.20 -9.99
CA GLY A 142 -15.68 14.46 -10.80
C GLY A 142 -16.90 13.61 -10.40
N LEU A 143 -16.81 12.90 -9.26
CA LEU A 143 -17.92 12.13 -8.71
C LEU A 143 -18.61 12.89 -7.59
N ALA A 144 -19.93 12.73 -7.51
CA ALA A 144 -20.73 13.04 -6.33
C ALA A 144 -21.24 11.73 -5.72
N MET A 145 -21.31 11.67 -4.40
CA MET A 145 -21.76 10.49 -3.67
C MET A 145 -22.96 10.88 -2.81
N ARG A 146 -24.03 10.11 -2.88
CA ARG A 146 -25.21 10.21 -2.02
C ARG A 146 -25.21 9.03 -1.04
N LEU A 147 -25.46 9.33 0.23
CA LEU A 147 -25.75 8.33 1.24
C LEU A 147 -27.26 8.04 1.22
N ASP A 148 -27.64 6.93 0.58
CA ASP A 148 -29.04 6.54 0.48
C ASP A 148 -29.60 6.02 1.80
N ARG A 149 -28.83 5.16 2.49
CA ARG A 149 -29.20 4.53 3.77
C ARG A 149 -27.94 4.19 4.56
N PHE A 150 -28.04 4.37 5.85
CA PHE A 150 -27.04 3.90 6.82
C PHE A 150 -27.70 2.99 7.86
N ASP A 151 -27.08 1.86 8.13
CA ASP A 151 -27.51 0.89 9.14
C ASP A 151 -26.34 0.57 10.05
N ALA A 152 -26.54 0.58 11.37
CA ALA A 152 -25.56 0.15 12.37
C ALA A 152 -26.21 -0.84 13.34
N ALA A 153 -25.52 -1.96 13.58
CA ALA A 153 -25.85 -2.88 14.65
C ALA A 153 -25.02 -2.51 15.89
N MET A 154 -25.70 -2.25 16.99
CA MET A 154 -25.07 -1.86 18.25
C MET A 154 -25.06 -3.03 19.22
N ALA A 155 -23.96 -3.21 19.96
CA ALA A 155 -23.92 -4.10 21.12
C ALA A 155 -24.79 -3.56 22.26
N PRO A 156 -25.23 -4.40 23.22
CA PRO A 156 -25.94 -3.95 24.42
C PRO A 156 -25.17 -2.88 25.21
N GLU A 157 -23.85 -2.91 25.17
CA GLU A 157 -22.94 -1.98 25.83
C GLU A 157 -22.76 -0.64 25.07
N GLY A 158 -23.44 -0.48 23.92
CA GLY A 158 -23.47 0.79 23.15
C GLY A 158 -22.34 1.01 22.15
N TYR A 159 -21.48 0.03 21.87
CA TYR A 159 -20.50 0.13 20.78
C TYR A 159 -20.99 -0.55 19.49
N PRO A 160 -20.58 -0.08 18.32
CA PRO A 160 -20.99 -0.68 17.05
C PRO A 160 -20.33 -2.05 16.85
N ILE A 161 -21.16 -3.07 16.53
CA ILE A 161 -20.69 -4.43 16.15
C ILE A 161 -20.46 -4.48 14.63
N ASP A 162 -21.36 -3.87 13.87
CA ASP A 162 -21.31 -3.83 12.40
C ASP A 162 -22.02 -2.56 11.92
N PHE A 163 -21.61 -2.05 10.76
CA PHE A 163 -22.26 -0.93 10.12
C PHE A 163 -22.11 -1.00 8.59
N SER A 164 -23.11 -0.50 7.91
CA SER A 164 -23.14 -0.48 6.45
C SER A 164 -23.79 0.79 5.91
N ALA A 165 -23.35 1.22 4.74
CA ALA A 165 -23.89 2.37 4.05
C ALA A 165 -24.25 1.99 2.61
N THR A 166 -25.52 2.19 2.23
CA THR A 166 -25.91 2.14 0.82
C THR A 166 -25.62 3.49 0.20
N VAL A 167 -24.79 3.49 -0.84
CA VAL A 167 -24.39 4.73 -1.52
C VAL A 167 -24.68 4.65 -3.01
N THR A 168 -25.00 5.80 -3.61
CA THR A 168 -25.12 5.99 -5.06
C THR A 168 -24.08 7.02 -5.51
N LEU A 169 -23.25 6.65 -6.49
CA LEU A 169 -22.29 7.53 -7.14
C LEU A 169 -22.89 8.15 -8.39
N PHE A 170 -22.62 9.41 -8.59
CA PHE A 170 -23.08 10.19 -9.75
C PHE A 170 -21.89 10.80 -10.48
N ARG A 171 -21.99 10.87 -11.80
CA ARG A 171 -21.14 11.71 -12.66
C ARG A 171 -22.05 12.57 -13.52
N ASP A 172 -21.83 13.89 -13.54
CA ASP A 172 -22.67 14.84 -14.27
C ASP A 172 -24.17 14.66 -14.01
N ARG A 173 -24.56 14.45 -12.74
CA ARG A 173 -25.91 14.15 -12.23
C ARG A 173 -26.50 12.81 -12.68
N THR A 174 -25.76 12.01 -13.44
CA THR A 174 -26.20 10.67 -13.86
C THR A 174 -25.67 9.63 -12.86
N PRO A 175 -26.50 8.70 -12.33
CA PRO A 175 -26.04 7.64 -11.48
C PRO A 175 -25.16 6.67 -12.28
N VAL A 176 -23.94 6.41 -11.79
CA VAL A 176 -22.95 5.56 -12.46
C VAL A 176 -22.63 4.28 -11.68
N ALA A 177 -22.86 4.26 -10.38
CA ALA A 177 -22.75 3.07 -9.56
C ALA A 177 -23.62 3.19 -8.31
N ARG A 178 -24.08 2.04 -7.80
CA ARG A 178 -24.77 1.92 -6.51
C ARG A 178 -24.30 0.65 -5.82
N GLY A 179 -24.07 0.74 -4.52
CA GLY A 179 -23.64 -0.43 -3.75
C GLY A 179 -23.74 -0.21 -2.25
N VAL A 180 -23.48 -1.28 -1.52
CA VAL A 180 -23.37 -1.27 -0.07
C VAL A 180 -21.88 -1.27 0.27
N VAL A 181 -21.47 -0.30 1.09
CA VAL A 181 -20.12 -0.20 1.63
C VAL A 181 -20.15 -0.66 3.08
N ARG A 182 -19.28 -1.59 3.44
CA ARG A 182 -19.11 -2.10 4.82
C ARG A 182 -17.65 -2.01 5.25
N THR A 183 -17.40 -2.32 6.51
CA THR A 183 -16.03 -2.51 7.01
C THR A 183 -15.33 -3.57 6.16
N ASN A 184 -14.20 -3.22 5.54
CA ASN A 184 -13.41 -4.06 4.63
C ASN A 184 -14.11 -4.52 3.32
N GLU A 185 -15.30 -4.00 3.02
CA GLU A 185 -16.03 -4.23 1.77
C GLU A 185 -16.29 -2.90 1.06
N PRO A 186 -15.29 -2.31 0.39
CA PRO A 186 -15.43 -1.03 -0.30
C PRO A 186 -16.21 -1.16 -1.61
N LEU A 187 -16.83 -0.06 -2.05
CA LEU A 187 -17.40 0.06 -3.39
C LEU A 187 -16.32 0.57 -4.36
N PHE A 188 -16.03 -0.21 -5.39
CA PHE A 188 -15.07 0.21 -6.43
C PHE A 188 -15.78 0.80 -7.64
N HIS A 189 -15.36 1.98 -8.09
CA HIS A 189 -15.82 2.60 -9.32
C HIS A 189 -14.76 3.55 -9.90
N GLY A 190 -14.52 3.46 -11.23
CA GLY A 190 -13.60 4.37 -11.94
C GLY A 190 -12.17 4.37 -11.40
N GLY A 191 -11.71 3.25 -10.82
CA GLY A 191 -10.39 3.12 -10.20
C GLY A 191 -10.30 3.62 -8.76
N TYR A 192 -11.39 4.16 -8.19
CA TYR A 192 -11.50 4.54 -6.80
C TYR A 192 -12.17 3.45 -5.98
N GLY A 193 -11.65 3.18 -4.78
CA GLY A 193 -12.32 2.44 -3.72
C GLY A 193 -12.93 3.43 -2.72
N ILE A 194 -14.22 3.28 -2.44
CA ILE A 194 -14.97 4.07 -1.46
C ILE A 194 -15.06 3.23 -0.20
N TYR A 195 -14.47 3.71 0.87
CA TYR A 195 -14.39 3.04 2.17
C TYR A 195 -15.20 3.82 3.20
N ILE A 196 -15.98 3.13 4.02
CA ILE A 196 -16.60 3.75 5.19
C ILE A 196 -15.56 3.76 6.33
N LYS A 197 -15.36 4.94 6.94
CA LYS A 197 -14.36 5.14 7.98
C LYS A 197 -14.98 5.36 9.36
N ASP A 198 -16.07 6.12 9.41
CA ASP A 198 -16.70 6.50 10.67
C ASP A 198 -18.17 6.87 10.41
N PHE A 199 -18.92 7.03 11.48
CA PHE A 199 -20.30 7.52 11.45
C PHE A 199 -20.66 8.24 12.75
N GLY A 200 -21.75 8.97 12.74
CA GLY A 200 -22.24 9.65 13.94
C GLY A 200 -23.61 10.26 13.74
N THR A 201 -24.00 11.07 14.70
CA THR A 201 -25.27 11.80 14.66
C THR A 201 -24.98 13.29 14.73
N THR A 202 -25.63 14.06 13.86
CA THR A 202 -25.56 15.52 13.88
C THR A 202 -26.27 16.09 15.11
N PRO A 203 -26.01 17.36 15.51
CA PRO A 203 -26.72 18.00 16.62
C PRO A 203 -28.24 18.03 16.50
N TRP A 204 -28.76 17.95 15.29
CA TRP A 204 -30.23 17.90 15.01
C TRP A 204 -30.77 16.48 14.78
N GLY A 205 -29.98 15.44 15.15
CA GLY A 205 -30.44 14.05 15.19
C GLY A 205 -30.32 13.29 13.85
N ALA A 206 -29.77 13.87 12.79
CA ALA A 206 -29.55 13.14 11.52
C ALA A 206 -28.29 12.29 11.59
N THR A 207 -28.38 11.03 11.18
CA THR A 207 -27.22 10.15 11.03
C THR A 207 -26.37 10.58 9.85
N TYR A 208 -25.04 10.56 10.00
CA TYR A 208 -24.08 10.77 8.92
C TYR A 208 -23.05 9.65 8.88
N ALA A 209 -22.44 9.44 7.73
CA ALA A 209 -21.28 8.57 7.59
C ALA A 209 -20.11 9.35 6.98
N VAL A 210 -18.90 8.93 7.34
CA VAL A 210 -17.63 9.47 6.84
C VAL A 210 -17.00 8.45 5.92
N PHE A 211 -16.61 8.88 4.74
CA PHE A 211 -16.00 8.02 3.73
C PHE A 211 -14.62 8.53 3.36
N ASP A 212 -13.74 7.59 3.06
CA ASP A 212 -12.49 7.84 2.37
C ASP A 212 -12.60 7.30 0.93
N ALA A 213 -12.15 8.07 -0.05
CA ALA A 213 -12.05 7.63 -1.44
C ALA A 213 -10.58 7.56 -1.84
N ASN A 214 -10.11 6.37 -2.21
CA ASN A 214 -8.71 6.14 -2.51
C ASN A 214 -8.55 5.51 -3.89
N ARG A 215 -7.55 5.99 -4.64
CA ARG A 215 -7.08 5.35 -5.87
C ARG A 215 -5.65 4.88 -5.67
N ASP A 216 -5.43 3.59 -5.87
CA ASP A 216 -4.12 2.96 -5.77
C ASP A 216 -3.77 2.26 -7.10
N PRO A 217 -3.04 2.95 -7.99
CA PRO A 217 -2.72 2.40 -9.31
C PRO A 217 -1.75 1.22 -9.26
N GLY A 218 -0.98 1.06 -8.19
CA GLY A 218 -0.05 -0.05 -7.99
C GLY A 218 -0.68 -1.30 -7.38
N ALA A 219 -1.88 -1.23 -6.79
CA ALA A 219 -2.46 -2.29 -5.97
C ALA A 219 -2.51 -3.66 -6.67
N THR A 220 -3.00 -3.72 -7.92
CA THR A 220 -3.06 -4.97 -8.69
C THR A 220 -1.68 -5.55 -8.97
N ALA A 221 -0.72 -4.70 -9.30
CA ALA A 221 0.65 -5.13 -9.58
C ALA A 221 1.36 -5.58 -8.29
N ILE A 222 1.11 -4.91 -7.15
CA ILE A 222 1.59 -5.34 -5.82
C ILE A 222 1.06 -6.72 -5.49
N LEU A 223 -0.24 -6.95 -5.67
CA LEU A 223 -0.86 -8.25 -5.40
C LEU A 223 -0.24 -9.35 -6.26
N ALA A 224 -0.13 -9.13 -7.58
CA ALA A 224 0.45 -10.10 -8.50
C ALA A 224 1.92 -10.42 -8.16
N ALA A 225 2.73 -9.38 -7.89
CA ALA A 225 4.12 -9.55 -7.50
C ALA A 225 4.28 -10.26 -6.14
N SER A 226 3.41 -9.95 -5.17
CA SER A 226 3.42 -10.61 -3.84
C SER A 226 3.03 -12.08 -3.93
N LEU A 227 2.04 -12.43 -4.76
CA LEU A 227 1.66 -13.82 -5.01
C LEU A 227 2.80 -14.59 -5.69
N LEU A 228 3.44 -13.98 -6.70
CA LEU A 228 4.60 -14.58 -7.37
C LEU A 228 5.76 -14.80 -6.39
N PHE A 229 6.05 -13.80 -5.55
CA PHE A 229 7.09 -13.90 -4.51
C PHE A 229 6.80 -15.06 -3.56
N THR A 230 5.58 -15.14 -3.05
CA THR A 230 5.14 -16.19 -2.12
C THR A 230 5.23 -17.57 -2.77
N ALA A 231 4.72 -17.72 -3.99
CA ALA A 231 4.75 -18.99 -4.72
C ALA A 231 6.20 -19.45 -4.97
N ALA A 232 7.08 -18.54 -5.40
CA ALA A 232 8.49 -18.85 -5.63
C ALA A 232 9.20 -19.29 -4.34
N ASN A 233 8.92 -18.63 -3.19
CA ASN A 233 9.44 -19.03 -1.88
C ASN A 233 8.97 -20.44 -1.48
N LEU A 234 7.67 -20.70 -1.60
CA LEU A 234 7.11 -22.03 -1.26
C LEU A 234 7.73 -23.12 -2.12
N LEU A 235 7.85 -22.91 -3.44
CA LEU A 235 8.49 -23.87 -4.35
C LEU A 235 9.97 -24.08 -4.02
N TYR A 236 10.69 -23.03 -3.59
CA TYR A 236 12.08 -23.14 -3.21
C TYR A 236 12.29 -23.99 -1.94
N LEU A 237 11.34 -23.91 -1.00
CA LEU A 237 11.38 -24.66 0.27
C LEU A 237 11.01 -26.16 0.11
N VAL A 238 10.33 -26.55 -0.99
CA VAL A 238 10.00 -27.96 -1.24
C VAL A 238 11.30 -28.75 -1.42
N PRO A 239 11.56 -29.80 -0.62
CA PRO A 239 12.75 -30.63 -0.78
C PRO A 239 12.77 -31.28 -2.17
N SER A 240 13.89 -31.18 -2.90
CA SER A 240 14.05 -32.01 -4.09
C SER A 240 14.12 -33.47 -3.65
N ARG A 241 13.22 -34.32 -4.13
CA ARG A 241 13.44 -35.76 -4.05
C ARG A 241 14.78 -36.03 -4.74
N ARG A 242 15.81 -36.41 -3.99
CA ARG A 242 16.98 -37.02 -4.57
C ARG A 242 16.47 -38.27 -5.27
N THR A 243 16.48 -38.30 -6.57
CA THR A 243 16.50 -39.52 -7.34
C THR A 243 17.93 -40.04 -7.17
N ASP A 244 18.14 -40.80 -6.08
CA ASP A 244 19.30 -41.65 -5.96
C ASP A 244 19.09 -42.77 -6.97
N ALA A 245 19.72 -42.63 -8.13
CA ALA A 245 19.89 -43.69 -9.14
C ALA A 245 21.39 -43.81 -9.41
#